data_178ff148a298133ae0938aff38c64915
#
_entry.id   178ff148a298133ae0938aff38c64915
#
_cell.length_a   1.000
_cell.length_b   1.000
_cell.length_c   1.000
_cell.angle_alpha   90.00
_cell.angle_beta   90.00
_cell.angle_gamma   90.00
#
_symmetry.space_group_name_H-M   'P 1'
#
loop_
_entity.id
_entity.type
_entity.pdbx_description
1 polymer ?
#
loop_
_entity_poly.entity_id
_entity_poly.type
_entity_poly.pdbx_seq_one_letter_code
_entity_poly.pdbx_strand_id
1 'polypeptide(L)'
;MNLSYKASNIYVPGLPGLNVPERTPDSHNLFTDREVAQLPYLIAAHPRCREWTGRIASTDRLVSYLTNHKKAAGILEIGCGNGWLSHRLSDVPGCRVIGLDPNLGELRQAARVFRKQRNLKFIYGEFYSDVLQDLSFDIIVIAAAIHCFPNLPQLIQDALAYLRPHGELHLLDSPLQQEDLNRFRHRYLYNPQSLWNRIRRKDTLHPWVCVTPFE
;
A
#
# COMPACT_ATOMS: atom_id res chain seq x y z
N MET A 1 -10.96 -15.27 -11.35
CA MET A 1 -10.43 -16.22 -10.34
C MET A 1 -11.26 -16.13 -9.07
N ASN A 2 -11.96 -17.19 -8.66
CA ASN A 2 -12.67 -17.21 -7.39
C ASN A 2 -11.64 -17.51 -6.28
N LEU A 3 -11.09 -16.45 -5.67
CA LEU A 3 -10.24 -16.58 -4.49
C LEU A 3 -11.11 -17.12 -3.35
N SER A 4 -10.99 -18.40 -3.00
CA SER A 4 -11.75 -18.96 -1.89
C SER A 4 -11.13 -18.50 -0.56
N TYR A 5 -11.66 -17.41 0.00
CA TYR A 5 -11.31 -16.94 1.32
C TYR A 5 -12.10 -17.75 2.37
N LYS A 6 -11.46 -18.70 3.03
CA LYS A 6 -12.03 -19.35 4.23
C LYS A 6 -11.57 -18.56 5.46
N ALA A 7 -12.55 -18.08 6.24
CA ALA A 7 -12.43 -17.56 7.62
C ALA A 7 -11.35 -16.50 7.95
N SER A 8 -10.27 -16.40 7.20
CA SER A 8 -9.24 -15.36 7.29
C SER A 8 -9.25 -14.50 6.03
N ASN A 9 -9.08 -13.20 6.14
CA ASN A 9 -8.97 -12.28 5.00
C ASN A 9 -7.63 -12.42 4.25
N ILE A 10 -6.92 -13.55 4.41
CA ILE A 10 -5.62 -13.83 3.77
C ILE A 10 -5.78 -14.91 2.73
N TYR A 11 -5.28 -14.63 1.52
CA TYR A 11 -5.07 -15.62 0.47
C TYR A 11 -3.60 -16.05 0.45
N VAL A 12 -3.36 -17.37 0.51
CA VAL A 12 -2.03 -17.98 0.38
C VAL A 12 -2.04 -18.86 -0.87
N PRO A 13 -1.24 -18.55 -1.91
CA PRO A 13 -1.20 -19.34 -3.13
C PRO A 13 -0.80 -20.79 -2.88
N GLY A 14 -1.45 -21.74 -3.57
CA GLY A 14 -1.10 -23.15 -3.51
C GLY A 14 -1.49 -23.90 -2.23
N LEU A 15 -2.09 -23.25 -1.25
CA LEU A 15 -2.51 -23.83 0.02
C LEU A 15 -3.99 -23.50 0.31
N PRO A 16 -4.94 -24.09 -0.42
CA PRO A 16 -6.35 -23.88 -0.13
C PRO A 16 -6.68 -24.50 1.24
N GLY A 17 -7.02 -23.65 2.20
CA GLY A 17 -7.52 -24.09 3.51
C GLY A 17 -6.46 -24.19 4.60
N LEU A 18 -5.32 -23.52 4.47
CA LEU A 18 -4.38 -23.41 5.57
C LEU A 18 -5.08 -22.77 6.77
N ASN A 19 -5.39 -23.61 7.77
CA ASN A 19 -5.55 -23.12 9.12
C ASN A 19 -4.16 -22.61 9.53
N VAL A 20 -3.96 -21.32 9.35
CA VAL A 20 -2.73 -20.66 9.73
C VAL A 20 -2.59 -20.83 11.25
N PRO A 21 -1.63 -21.61 11.77
CA PRO A 21 -1.50 -21.84 13.21
C PRO A 21 -1.44 -20.50 13.94
N GLU A 22 -2.15 -20.39 15.03
CA GLU A 22 -2.43 -19.13 15.73
C GLU A 22 -1.21 -18.47 16.39
N ARG A 23 -0.03 -19.10 16.36
CA ARG A 23 1.17 -18.57 17.03
C ARG A 23 2.49 -19.07 16.42
N THR A 24 3.17 -18.17 15.74
CA THR A 24 4.60 -17.94 15.97
C THR A 24 4.75 -16.47 16.32
N PRO A 25 5.35 -16.11 17.47
CA PRO A 25 5.76 -14.73 17.72
C PRO A 25 6.91 -14.46 16.75
N ASP A 26 6.59 -13.83 15.61
CA ASP A 26 7.63 -13.26 14.76
C ASP A 26 8.25 -12.13 15.58
N SER A 27 9.55 -12.27 15.87
CA SER A 27 10.38 -11.31 16.59
C SER A 27 10.48 -9.94 15.92
N HIS A 28 9.76 -9.73 14.81
CA HIS A 28 9.71 -8.51 14.03
C HIS A 28 8.42 -7.69 14.21
N ASN A 29 7.42 -8.18 14.93
CA ASN A 29 6.23 -7.39 15.22
C ASN A 29 6.55 -6.31 16.25
N LEU A 30 6.90 -5.13 15.74
CA LEU A 30 7.24 -3.95 16.53
C LEU A 30 6.02 -3.32 17.21
N PHE A 31 4.79 -3.73 16.86
CA PHE A 31 3.54 -3.18 17.36
C PHE A 31 2.61 -4.30 17.86
N THR A 32 1.92 -4.03 18.95
CA THR A 32 0.81 -4.87 19.43
C THR A 32 -0.43 -4.70 18.54
N ASP A 33 -1.38 -5.63 18.60
CA ASP A 33 -2.65 -5.53 17.86
C ASP A 33 -3.40 -4.24 18.16
N ARG A 34 -3.34 -3.77 19.42
CA ARG A 34 -3.96 -2.51 19.85
C ARG A 34 -3.30 -1.30 19.17
N GLU A 35 -1.98 -1.31 19.08
CA GLU A 35 -1.23 -0.25 18.41
C GLU A 35 -1.47 -0.26 16.91
N VAL A 36 -1.43 -1.44 16.27
CA VAL A 36 -1.75 -1.56 14.82
C VAL A 36 -3.14 -1.03 14.51
N ALA A 37 -4.13 -1.30 15.36
CA ALA A 37 -5.48 -0.80 15.19
C ALA A 37 -5.59 0.74 15.27
N GLN A 38 -4.61 1.40 15.90
CA GLN A 38 -4.56 2.86 16.06
C GLN A 38 -3.69 3.57 15.02
N LEU A 39 -2.86 2.82 14.26
CA LEU A 39 -2.00 3.43 13.25
C LEU A 39 -2.81 4.20 12.20
N PRO A 40 -2.30 5.34 11.74
CA PRO A 40 -1.03 5.97 12.07
C PRO A 40 -1.07 6.88 13.32
N TYR A 41 -2.19 6.95 14.04
CA TYR A 41 -2.45 7.92 15.12
C TYR A 41 -2.01 7.38 16.48
N LEU A 42 -0.71 7.19 16.65
CA LEU A 42 -0.14 6.81 17.95
C LEU A 42 -0.26 7.94 18.97
N ILE A 43 -0.48 7.57 20.24
CA ILE A 43 -0.48 8.54 21.34
C ILE A 43 0.88 9.25 21.45
N ALA A 44 0.87 10.51 21.88
CA ALA A 44 2.09 11.33 21.95
C ALA A 44 3.20 10.74 22.84
N ALA A 45 2.83 9.94 23.83
CA ALA A 45 3.79 9.25 24.71
C ALA A 45 4.44 8.00 24.06
N HIS A 46 3.97 7.55 22.90
CA HIS A 46 4.55 6.38 22.25
C HIS A 46 5.97 6.70 21.72
N PRO A 47 6.99 5.85 21.95
CA PRO A 47 8.38 6.13 21.56
C PRO A 47 8.55 6.44 20.07
N ARG A 48 7.71 5.87 19.21
CA ARG A 48 7.74 6.03 17.75
C ARG A 48 6.78 7.10 17.23
N CYS A 49 6.15 7.89 18.09
CA CYS A 49 5.15 8.90 17.67
C CYS A 49 5.72 9.87 16.61
N ARG A 50 6.97 10.32 16.78
CA ARG A 50 7.63 11.23 15.83
C ARG A 50 7.76 10.65 14.42
N GLU A 51 8.11 9.37 14.30
CA GLU A 51 8.22 8.67 13.02
C GLU A 51 6.87 8.68 12.28
N TRP A 52 5.78 8.56 13.02
CA TRP A 52 4.44 8.46 12.46
C TRP A 52 3.81 9.80 12.09
N THR A 53 4.33 10.91 12.59
CA THR A 53 3.80 12.26 12.24
C THR A 53 3.80 12.51 10.73
N GLY A 54 4.87 12.12 10.04
CA GLY A 54 4.94 12.25 8.60
C GLY A 54 3.99 11.32 7.87
N ARG A 55 3.88 10.08 8.32
CA ARG A 55 2.96 9.09 7.74
C ARG A 55 1.49 9.48 7.91
N ILE A 56 1.13 10.19 8.97
CA ILE A 56 -0.20 10.80 9.12
C ILE A 56 -0.45 11.76 7.97
N ALA A 57 0.46 12.70 7.74
CA ALA A 57 0.28 13.73 6.72
C ALA A 57 0.16 13.15 5.30
N SER A 58 1.01 12.17 4.93
CA SER A 58 0.96 11.54 3.62
C SER A 58 -0.31 10.70 3.44
N THR A 59 -0.70 9.95 4.47
CA THR A 59 -1.92 9.14 4.45
C THR A 59 -3.17 9.99 4.33
N ASP A 60 -3.30 11.04 5.14
CA ASP A 60 -4.47 11.92 5.13
C ASP A 60 -4.62 12.64 3.78
N ARG A 61 -3.50 13.03 3.16
CA ARG A 61 -3.50 13.59 1.80
C ARG A 61 -3.98 12.57 0.77
N LEU A 62 -3.46 11.34 0.80
CA LEU A 62 -3.88 10.29 -0.14
C LEU A 62 -5.35 9.94 0.04
N VAL A 63 -5.81 9.70 1.26
CA VAL A 63 -7.21 9.40 1.57
C VAL A 63 -8.12 10.52 1.11
N SER A 64 -7.77 11.78 1.40
CA SER A 64 -8.52 12.96 0.94
C SER A 64 -8.57 13.05 -0.59
N TYR A 65 -7.44 12.81 -1.26
CA TYR A 65 -7.37 12.79 -2.72
C TYR A 65 -8.30 11.72 -3.29
N LEU A 66 -8.20 10.48 -2.83
CA LEU A 66 -9.04 9.38 -3.32
C LEU A 66 -10.53 9.63 -3.05
N THR A 67 -10.89 10.12 -1.88
CA THR A 67 -12.27 10.44 -1.51
C THR A 67 -12.88 11.49 -2.44
N ASN A 68 -12.10 12.49 -2.85
CA ASN A 68 -12.61 13.59 -3.68
C ASN A 68 -12.56 13.30 -5.18
N HIS A 69 -11.71 12.41 -5.65
CA HIS A 69 -11.46 12.22 -7.08
C HIS A 69 -11.83 10.82 -7.59
N LYS A 70 -12.04 9.83 -6.71
CA LYS A 70 -12.37 8.45 -7.08
C LYS A 70 -13.67 8.02 -6.42
N LYS A 71 -14.69 7.69 -7.21
CA LYS A 71 -16.00 7.27 -6.70
C LYS A 71 -16.02 5.83 -6.21
N ALA A 72 -15.26 4.96 -6.86
CA ALA A 72 -15.06 3.55 -6.50
C ALA A 72 -13.76 3.07 -7.14
N ALA A 73 -12.92 2.38 -6.39
CA ALA A 73 -11.64 1.92 -6.90
C ALA A 73 -11.25 0.55 -6.33
N GLY A 74 -10.65 -0.28 -7.18
CA GLY A 74 -9.86 -1.42 -6.77
C GLY A 74 -8.43 -0.94 -6.46
N ILE A 75 -8.00 -1.08 -5.23
CA ILE A 75 -6.70 -0.60 -4.74
C ILE A 75 -5.81 -1.79 -4.39
N LEU A 76 -4.56 -1.79 -4.88
CA LEU A 76 -3.50 -2.67 -4.43
C LEU A 76 -2.49 -1.87 -3.61
N GLU A 77 -2.17 -2.32 -2.40
CA GLU A 77 -1.00 -1.85 -1.66
C GLU A 77 0.09 -2.91 -1.74
N ILE A 78 1.27 -2.55 -2.27
CA ILE A 78 2.44 -3.42 -2.38
C ILE A 78 3.37 -3.15 -1.19
N GLY A 79 3.72 -4.18 -0.42
CA GLY A 79 4.47 -4.06 0.81
C GLY A 79 3.61 -3.52 1.96
N CYS A 80 2.42 -4.10 2.15
CA CYS A 80 1.44 -3.59 3.12
C CYS A 80 1.79 -3.87 4.59
N GLY A 81 2.74 -4.77 4.87
CA GLY A 81 3.13 -5.14 6.23
C GLY A 81 1.94 -5.54 7.08
N ASN A 82 1.79 -4.92 8.25
CA ASN A 82 0.68 -5.16 9.17
C ASN A 82 -0.67 -4.55 8.72
N GLY A 83 -0.77 -4.06 7.48
CA GLY A 83 -2.02 -3.66 6.84
C GLY A 83 -2.66 -2.36 7.35
N TRP A 84 -1.97 -1.56 8.13
CA TRP A 84 -2.54 -0.33 8.70
C TRP A 84 -2.97 0.67 7.61
N LEU A 85 -2.16 0.86 6.54
CA LEU A 85 -2.51 1.76 5.44
C LEU A 85 -3.58 1.14 4.55
N SER A 86 -3.52 -0.16 4.26
CA SER A 86 -4.59 -0.89 3.58
C SER A 86 -5.94 -0.67 4.29
N HIS A 87 -5.96 -0.71 5.63
CA HIS A 87 -7.15 -0.42 6.42
C HIS A 87 -7.63 1.02 6.21
N ARG A 88 -6.75 2.01 6.29
CA ARG A 88 -7.10 3.43 6.04
C ARG A 88 -7.65 3.65 4.63
N LEU A 89 -7.07 2.99 3.62
CA LEU A 89 -7.57 3.04 2.25
C LEU A 89 -8.94 2.36 2.11
N SER A 90 -9.22 1.34 2.92
CA SER A 90 -10.53 0.66 2.91
C SER A 90 -11.65 1.49 3.52
N ASP A 91 -11.34 2.56 4.27
CA ASP A 91 -12.32 3.52 4.76
C ASP A 91 -12.79 4.51 3.66
N VAL A 92 -12.08 4.57 2.52
CA VAL A 92 -12.52 5.40 1.38
C VAL A 92 -13.80 4.81 0.78
N PRO A 93 -14.89 5.59 0.66
CA PRO A 93 -16.16 5.09 0.17
C PRO A 93 -16.06 4.43 -1.21
N GLY A 94 -16.63 3.24 -1.34
CA GLY A 94 -16.67 2.49 -2.61
C GLY A 94 -15.37 1.76 -2.96
N CYS A 95 -14.30 1.94 -2.21
CA CYS A 95 -13.03 1.26 -2.49
C CYS A 95 -13.00 -0.19 -2.00
N ARG A 96 -12.28 -1.03 -2.72
CA ARG A 96 -11.92 -2.41 -2.34
C ARG A 96 -10.41 -2.50 -2.34
N VAL A 97 -9.82 -2.97 -1.26
CA VAL A 97 -8.38 -2.95 -1.04
C VAL A 97 -7.82 -4.36 -0.93
N ILE A 98 -6.71 -4.58 -1.61
CA ILE A 98 -5.86 -5.76 -1.45
C ILE A 98 -4.50 -5.28 -0.95
N GLY A 99 -4.06 -5.79 0.20
CA GLY A 99 -2.69 -5.64 0.67
C GLY A 99 -1.86 -6.87 0.27
N LEU A 100 -0.72 -6.66 -0.35
CA LEU A 100 0.24 -7.70 -0.73
C LEU A 100 1.50 -7.56 0.11
N ASP A 101 1.96 -8.65 0.73
CA ASP A 101 3.22 -8.66 1.48
C ASP A 101 3.82 -10.07 1.55
N PRO A 102 5.17 -10.23 1.49
CA PRO A 102 5.84 -11.51 1.70
C PRO A 102 6.02 -11.87 3.17
N ASN A 103 5.66 -11.01 4.12
CA ASN A 103 5.73 -11.29 5.54
C ASN A 103 4.40 -11.86 6.06
N LEU A 104 4.32 -13.18 6.14
CA LEU A 104 3.11 -13.86 6.62
C LEU A 104 2.76 -13.51 8.07
N GLY A 105 3.75 -13.24 8.91
CA GLY A 105 3.53 -12.84 10.31
C GLY A 105 2.77 -11.52 10.44
N GLU A 106 3.19 -10.51 9.69
CA GLU A 106 2.50 -9.21 9.62
C GLU A 106 1.11 -9.34 9.01
N LEU A 107 0.95 -10.12 7.94
CA LEU A 107 -0.36 -10.35 7.35
C LEU A 107 -1.33 -11.07 8.29
N ARG A 108 -0.84 -12.00 9.12
CA ARG A 108 -1.64 -12.63 10.16
C ARG A 108 -2.13 -11.62 11.20
N GLN A 109 -1.27 -10.70 11.58
CA GLN A 109 -1.65 -9.59 12.47
C GLN A 109 -2.68 -8.69 11.79
N ALA A 110 -2.43 -8.26 10.55
CA ALA A 110 -3.35 -7.46 9.76
C ALA A 110 -4.76 -8.09 9.66
N ALA A 111 -4.82 -9.36 9.28
CA ALA A 111 -6.09 -10.08 9.13
C ALA A 111 -6.84 -10.24 10.46
N ARG A 112 -6.13 -10.43 11.56
CA ARG A 112 -6.72 -10.52 12.89
C ARG A 112 -7.25 -9.17 13.39
N VAL A 113 -6.46 -8.11 13.23
CA VAL A 113 -6.81 -6.76 13.67
C VAL A 113 -7.98 -6.22 12.85
N PHE A 114 -7.91 -6.34 11.52
CA PHE A 114 -8.87 -5.75 10.59
C PHE A 114 -9.94 -6.73 10.07
N ARG A 115 -10.20 -7.81 10.80
CA ARG A 115 -11.14 -8.88 10.43
C ARG A 115 -12.57 -8.42 10.11
N LYS A 116 -12.97 -7.26 10.62
CA LYS A 116 -14.31 -6.69 10.41
C LYS A 116 -14.46 -5.94 9.09
N GLN A 117 -13.34 -5.57 8.43
CA GLN A 117 -13.34 -4.86 7.15
C GLN A 117 -13.64 -5.82 5.99
N ARG A 118 -14.85 -5.75 5.45
CA ARG A 118 -15.32 -6.67 4.40
C ARG A 118 -14.71 -6.37 3.02
N ASN A 119 -14.32 -5.13 2.79
CA ASN A 119 -13.71 -4.63 1.54
C ASN A 119 -12.19 -4.62 1.57
N LEU A 120 -11.57 -5.20 2.61
CA LEU A 120 -10.12 -5.34 2.77
C LEU A 120 -9.74 -6.82 2.76
N LYS A 121 -8.75 -7.16 1.95
CA LYS A 121 -8.18 -8.51 1.83
C LYS A 121 -6.67 -8.43 1.77
N PHE A 122 -6.02 -9.54 2.13
CA PHE A 122 -4.57 -9.64 2.09
C PHE A 122 -4.14 -10.82 1.22
N ILE A 123 -3.02 -10.68 0.51
CA ILE A 123 -2.38 -11.72 -0.27
C ILE A 123 -0.97 -11.91 0.26
N TYR A 124 -0.63 -13.15 0.62
CA TYR A 124 0.73 -13.53 0.93
C TYR A 124 1.48 -13.85 -0.37
N GLY A 125 2.57 -13.16 -0.61
CA GLY A 125 3.41 -13.38 -1.79
C GLY A 125 4.32 -12.19 -2.08
N GLU A 126 5.27 -12.45 -2.96
CA GLU A 126 6.12 -11.41 -3.53
C GLU A 126 5.44 -10.75 -4.72
N PHE A 127 5.75 -9.47 -4.98
CA PHE A 127 5.15 -8.72 -6.08
C PHE A 127 5.42 -9.36 -7.47
N TYR A 128 6.58 -9.96 -7.65
CA TYR A 128 6.98 -10.62 -8.90
C TYR A 128 6.52 -12.06 -9.03
N SER A 129 5.75 -12.57 -8.08
CA SER A 129 5.14 -13.89 -8.17
C SER A 129 3.81 -13.84 -8.92
N ASP A 130 3.32 -15.00 -9.40
CA ASP A 130 2.08 -15.10 -10.16
C ASP A 130 0.81 -14.83 -9.34
N VAL A 131 0.94 -14.40 -8.08
CA VAL A 131 -0.21 -14.20 -7.16
C VAL A 131 -1.17 -13.10 -7.61
N LEU A 132 -0.71 -12.17 -8.42
CA LEU A 132 -1.51 -11.08 -8.99
C LEU A 132 -1.98 -11.36 -10.42
N GLN A 133 -1.66 -12.53 -10.97
CA GLN A 133 -2.05 -12.90 -12.34
C GLN A 133 -3.56 -12.69 -12.54
N ASP A 134 -3.93 -12.13 -13.68
CA ASP A 134 -5.30 -11.78 -14.05
C ASP A 134 -5.99 -10.72 -13.17
N LEU A 135 -5.27 -10.07 -12.26
CA LEU A 135 -5.78 -8.94 -11.49
C LEU A 135 -5.41 -7.61 -12.15
N SER A 136 -6.27 -6.63 -11.99
CA SER A 136 -5.99 -5.25 -12.41
C SER A 136 -6.65 -4.26 -11.45
N PHE A 137 -6.03 -3.10 -11.28
CA PHE A 137 -6.37 -2.14 -10.26
C PHE A 137 -6.57 -0.74 -10.83
N ASP A 138 -7.38 0.06 -10.17
CA ASP A 138 -7.54 1.46 -10.50
C ASP A 138 -6.43 2.29 -9.82
N ILE A 139 -5.98 1.83 -8.66
CA ILE A 139 -4.93 2.47 -7.86
C ILE A 139 -3.94 1.42 -7.37
N ILE A 140 -2.67 1.72 -7.49
CA ILE A 140 -1.59 0.97 -6.82
C ILE A 140 -0.87 1.93 -5.88
N VAL A 141 -0.61 1.47 -4.64
CA VAL A 141 0.10 2.24 -3.61
C VAL A 141 1.33 1.48 -3.16
N ILE A 142 2.46 2.16 -3.08
CA ILE A 142 3.69 1.66 -2.46
C ILE A 142 4.13 2.70 -1.43
N ALA A 143 3.98 2.36 -0.14
CA ALA A 143 4.28 3.28 0.95
C ALA A 143 5.43 2.75 1.79
N ALA A 144 6.52 3.52 1.89
CA ALA A 144 7.72 3.20 2.65
C ALA A 144 8.35 1.81 2.33
N ALA A 145 8.04 1.23 1.17
CA ALA A 145 8.46 -0.12 0.78
C ALA A 145 9.39 -0.16 -0.44
N ILE A 146 9.65 0.98 -1.11
CA ILE A 146 10.49 1.03 -2.32
C ILE A 146 11.90 0.44 -2.09
N HIS A 147 12.46 0.63 -0.90
CA HIS A 147 13.79 0.13 -0.56
C HIS A 147 13.89 -1.40 -0.55
N CYS A 148 12.77 -2.11 -0.52
CA CYS A 148 12.73 -3.57 -0.64
C CYS A 148 12.93 -4.05 -2.09
N PHE A 149 12.93 -3.15 -3.07
CA PHE A 149 13.04 -3.47 -4.48
C PHE A 149 14.36 -2.97 -5.06
N PRO A 150 15.17 -3.88 -5.63
CA PRO A 150 16.52 -3.52 -6.10
C PRO A 150 16.52 -2.64 -7.36
N ASN A 151 15.44 -2.68 -8.15
CA ASN A 151 15.33 -1.96 -9.41
C ASN A 151 14.03 -1.16 -9.48
N LEU A 152 14.09 0.10 -9.08
CA LEU A 152 12.93 0.98 -9.02
C LEU A 152 12.28 1.25 -10.40
N PRO A 153 13.02 1.50 -11.51
CA PRO A 153 12.42 1.59 -12.83
C PRO A 153 11.63 0.36 -13.25
N GLN A 154 12.14 -0.84 -12.97
CA GLN A 154 11.45 -2.09 -13.26
C GLN A 154 10.20 -2.24 -12.41
N LEU A 155 10.30 -1.98 -11.09
CA LEU A 155 9.15 -1.99 -10.19
C LEU A 155 8.00 -1.11 -10.71
N ILE A 156 8.31 0.10 -11.14
CA ILE A 156 7.30 1.01 -11.68
C ILE A 156 6.69 0.48 -12.96
N GLN A 157 7.50 0.02 -13.90
CA GLN A 157 7.01 -0.56 -15.15
C GLN A 157 6.07 -1.74 -14.90
N ASP A 158 6.47 -2.64 -14.00
CA ASP A 158 5.68 -3.82 -13.66
C ASP A 158 4.39 -3.43 -12.91
N ALA A 159 4.45 -2.47 -11.98
CA ALA A 159 3.28 -1.96 -11.30
C ALA A 159 2.28 -1.31 -12.27
N LEU A 160 2.76 -0.53 -13.23
CA LEU A 160 1.91 0.08 -14.26
C LEU A 160 1.20 -0.97 -15.13
N ALA A 161 1.79 -2.15 -15.35
CA ALA A 161 1.17 -3.23 -16.10
C ALA A 161 -0.07 -3.83 -15.41
N TYR A 162 -0.20 -3.66 -14.09
CA TYR A 162 -1.39 -4.07 -13.34
C TYR A 162 -2.45 -2.96 -13.23
N LEU A 163 -2.19 -1.76 -13.77
CA LEU A 163 -3.19 -0.70 -13.76
C LEU A 163 -4.21 -0.87 -14.91
N ARG A 164 -5.45 -0.55 -14.59
CA ARG A 164 -6.49 -0.32 -15.59
C ARG A 164 -6.22 0.96 -16.38
N PRO A 165 -6.86 1.17 -17.54
CA PRO A 165 -6.83 2.46 -18.21
C PRO A 165 -7.19 3.60 -17.24
N HIS A 166 -6.41 4.69 -17.26
CA HIS A 166 -6.52 5.84 -16.34
C HIS A 166 -6.25 5.51 -14.86
N GLY A 167 -5.64 4.36 -14.57
CA GLY A 167 -5.20 4.00 -13.22
C GLY A 167 -3.99 4.82 -12.76
N GLU A 168 -3.73 4.83 -11.47
CA GLU A 168 -2.68 5.64 -10.85
C GLU A 168 -1.80 4.81 -9.94
N LEU A 169 -0.48 5.01 -10.02
CA LEU A 169 0.51 4.49 -9.07
C LEU A 169 0.93 5.60 -8.12
N HIS A 170 0.76 5.40 -6.83
CA HIS A 170 1.16 6.32 -5.78
C HIS A 170 2.34 5.78 -4.99
N LEU A 171 3.43 6.53 -4.94
CA LEU A 171 4.62 6.24 -4.14
C LEU A 171 4.66 7.22 -2.96
N LEU A 172 4.61 6.70 -1.72
CA LEU A 172 4.58 7.48 -0.49
C LEU A 172 5.74 7.12 0.43
N ASP A 173 6.16 8.10 1.23
CA ASP A 173 7.09 7.92 2.36
C ASP A 173 8.38 7.18 1.99
N SER A 174 8.81 7.33 0.76
CA SER A 174 9.96 6.64 0.21
C SER A 174 11.05 7.64 -0.15
N PRO A 175 12.31 7.40 0.23
CA PRO A 175 13.43 8.28 -0.11
C PRO A 175 13.76 8.17 -1.60
N LEU A 176 13.04 8.93 -2.43
CA LEU A 176 13.36 9.06 -3.85
C LEU A 176 14.42 10.14 -4.02
N GLN A 177 15.53 9.78 -4.66
CA GLN A 177 16.55 10.75 -5.01
C GLN A 177 16.12 11.61 -6.20
N GLN A 178 16.66 12.83 -6.30
CA GLN A 178 16.32 13.74 -7.41
C GLN A 178 16.65 13.14 -8.78
N GLU A 179 17.64 12.28 -8.86
CA GLU A 179 18.03 11.55 -10.06
C GLU A 179 16.97 10.53 -10.49
N ASP A 180 16.37 9.82 -9.55
CA ASP A 180 15.26 8.90 -9.80
C ASP A 180 14.07 9.66 -10.36
N LEU A 181 13.73 10.79 -9.72
CA LEU A 181 12.65 11.65 -10.17
C LEU A 181 12.89 12.22 -11.57
N ASN A 182 14.13 12.56 -11.92
CA ASN A 182 14.49 13.05 -13.25
C ASN A 182 14.38 11.94 -14.30
N ARG A 183 14.79 10.71 -13.96
CA ARG A 183 14.63 9.55 -14.86
C ARG A 183 13.14 9.25 -15.13
N PHE A 184 12.27 9.44 -14.15
CA PHE A 184 10.82 9.27 -14.33
C PHE A 184 10.23 10.33 -15.26
N ARG A 185 10.67 11.58 -15.19
CA ARG A 185 10.19 12.67 -16.04
C ARG A 185 10.36 12.41 -17.54
N HIS A 186 11.34 11.65 -17.94
CA HIS A 186 11.63 11.36 -19.34
C HIS A 186 10.92 10.11 -19.88
N ARG A 187 10.39 9.26 -19.02
CA ARG A 187 9.79 7.97 -19.41
C ARG A 187 8.28 7.87 -19.19
N TYR A 188 7.73 8.66 -18.28
CA TYR A 188 6.32 8.57 -17.91
C TYR A 188 5.70 9.96 -17.95
N LEU A 189 4.48 10.05 -18.47
CA LEU A 189 3.71 11.29 -18.43
C LEU A 189 3.47 11.64 -16.96
N TYR A 190 4.20 12.59 -16.57
CA TYR A 190 4.09 13.26 -15.33
C TYR A 190 3.03 14.33 -15.49
N ASN A 191 1.84 14.14 -14.92
CA ASN A 191 0.84 15.18 -14.93
C ASN A 191 1.33 16.36 -14.06
N PRO A 192 1.85 17.44 -14.63
CA PRO A 192 2.37 18.58 -13.88
C PRO A 192 1.28 19.35 -13.13
N GLN A 193 0.00 19.11 -13.42
CA GLN A 193 -1.15 19.68 -12.73
C GLN A 193 -1.62 18.82 -11.58
N SER A 194 -1.14 17.57 -11.47
CA SER A 194 -1.37 16.78 -10.26
C SER A 194 -0.73 17.47 -9.06
N LEU A 195 -1.21 17.18 -7.87
CA LEU A 195 -0.84 17.73 -6.55
C LEU A 195 0.67 17.98 -6.31
N TRP A 196 1.53 17.42 -7.13
CA TRP A 196 2.98 17.55 -7.10
C TRP A 196 3.48 19.00 -7.22
N ASN A 197 2.88 19.83 -8.06
CA ASN A 197 3.28 21.23 -8.15
C ASN A 197 2.92 22.07 -6.91
N ARG A 198 1.95 21.62 -6.11
CA ARG A 198 1.59 22.26 -4.84
C ARG A 198 2.47 21.82 -3.66
N ILE A 199 3.04 20.61 -3.75
CA ILE A 199 3.86 20.01 -2.68
C ILE A 199 5.32 20.49 -2.75
N ARG A 200 5.73 21.11 -3.84
CA ARG A 200 7.12 21.37 -4.26
C ARG A 200 7.98 22.20 -3.33
N ARG A 201 7.46 22.85 -2.29
CA ARG A 201 8.28 23.85 -1.56
C ARG A 201 8.37 23.71 -0.04
N LYS A 202 7.66 22.79 0.61
CA LYS A 202 7.69 22.74 2.09
C LYS A 202 7.86 21.37 2.73
N ASP A 203 7.76 20.24 1.99
CA ASP A 203 7.81 18.91 2.57
C ASP A 203 8.81 18.01 1.83
N THR A 204 10.09 18.23 2.05
CA THR A 204 11.16 17.33 1.58
C THR A 204 11.24 16.04 2.39
N LEU A 205 10.54 15.95 3.52
CA LEU A 205 10.58 14.81 4.46
C LEU A 205 9.62 13.68 4.13
N HIS A 206 8.55 13.95 3.35
CA HIS A 206 7.51 12.94 3.04
C HIS A 206 7.09 13.04 1.57
N PRO A 207 7.90 12.50 0.65
CA PRO A 207 7.61 12.59 -0.76
C PRO A 207 6.38 11.75 -1.12
N TRP A 208 5.48 12.35 -1.88
CA TRP A 208 4.40 11.67 -2.56
C TRP A 208 4.51 11.90 -4.06
N VAL A 209 4.59 10.80 -4.83
CA VAL A 209 4.66 10.81 -6.29
C VAL A 209 3.47 10.04 -6.84
N CYS A 210 2.77 10.61 -7.80
CA CYS A 210 1.74 9.93 -8.58
C CYS A 210 2.25 9.75 -10.01
N VAL A 211 2.17 8.54 -10.52
CA VAL A 211 2.56 8.15 -11.88
C VAL A 211 1.34 7.59 -12.59
N THR A 212 1.07 8.05 -13.80
CA THR A 212 0.01 7.52 -14.67
C THR A 212 0.62 6.89 -15.91
N PRO A 213 0.04 5.81 -16.45
CA PRO A 213 0.45 5.29 -17.76
C PRO A 213 0.28 6.34 -18.86
N PHE A 214 1.06 6.22 -19.93
CA PHE A 214 0.80 6.94 -21.16
C PHE A 214 -0.52 6.44 -21.76
N GLU A 215 -1.38 7.36 -22.22
CA GLU A 215 -2.51 7.04 -23.06
C GLU A 215 -2.05 6.69 -24.49
#